data_3194103beac232e293fc73b7b8167501
#
_entry.id   3194103beac232e293fc73b7b8167501
#
_cell.length_a   1.000
_cell.length_b   1.000
_cell.length_c   1.000
_cell.angle_alpha   90.00
_cell.angle_beta   90.00
_cell.angle_gamma   90.00
#
_symmetry.space_group_name_H-M   'P 1'
#
loop_
_entity.id
_entity.type
_entity.pdbx_description
1 polymer ?
#
loop_
_entity_poly.entity_id
_entity_poly.type
_entity_poly.pdbx_seq_one_letter_code
_entity_poly.pdbx_strand_id
1 'polypeptide(L)'
;MLRKSILVISDQHAPYHHIDTIDFLAAIKQKYKPDTVVNIGDEMDWHSISFHDSHPGLYSPSHELQVARKFFKDLEKLFPKQYVMDSNHGSLVFRKATRYGLPHEVFKSYNHMLGVGKGWTWHEDLILKASNGQKIYFCHGKYKDVLKVAQQYGMCTVQGHYHTCYKIDYWSNPNELLWGMQVGCLINMKSLAFEYNKLQKSRPVIGTGVIIDGLPKLIPMVLKDNGRWNRKITQRY
;
A
#
# COMPACT_ATOMS: atom_id res chain seq x y z
N MET A 1 17.90 13.41 4.48
CA MET A 1 18.01 12.73 5.80
C MET A 1 18.05 11.23 5.55
N LEU A 2 18.94 10.47 6.21
CA LEU A 2 19.01 9.01 6.12
C LEU A 2 17.90 8.36 6.94
N ARG A 3 17.30 7.26 6.43
CA ARG A 3 16.19 6.53 7.06
C ARG A 3 16.70 5.21 7.63
N LYS A 4 16.56 5.02 8.94
CA LYS A 4 16.95 3.77 9.62
C LYS A 4 15.89 2.70 9.50
N SER A 5 14.63 3.08 9.66
CA SER A 5 13.51 2.14 9.64
C SER A 5 12.33 2.74 8.87
N ILE A 6 11.96 2.10 7.78
CA ILE A 6 10.83 2.50 6.94
C ILE A 6 9.75 1.42 7.04
N LEU A 7 8.54 1.79 7.45
CA LEU A 7 7.36 0.94 7.29
C LEU A 7 6.77 1.18 5.91
N VAL A 8 6.46 0.09 5.21
CA VAL A 8 5.79 0.13 3.91
C VAL A 8 4.38 -0.44 4.07
N ILE A 9 3.37 0.37 3.84
CA ILE A 9 1.95 -0.01 3.81
C ILE A 9 1.52 -0.07 2.34
N SER A 10 0.62 -0.97 1.96
CA SER A 10 0.17 -1.12 0.57
C SER A 10 -1.26 -1.61 0.47
N ASP A 11 -1.96 -1.15 -0.56
CA ASP A 11 -3.20 -1.74 -1.07
C ASP A 11 -4.22 -2.06 0.05
N GLN A 12 -4.62 -1.04 0.80
CA GLN A 12 -5.62 -1.17 1.87
C GLN A 12 -7.03 -1.27 1.29
N HIS A 13 -7.28 -0.60 0.15
CA HIS A 13 -8.59 -0.56 -0.50
C HIS A 13 -9.72 -0.22 0.47
N ALA A 14 -9.54 0.83 1.29
CA ALA A 14 -10.59 1.24 2.22
C ALA A 14 -11.88 1.60 1.46
N PRO A 15 -13.04 1.19 1.95
CA PRO A 15 -13.32 0.57 3.25
C PRO A 15 -13.22 -0.96 3.28
N TYR A 16 -12.75 -1.61 2.22
CA TYR A 16 -12.71 -3.07 2.08
C TYR A 16 -11.41 -3.71 2.60
N HIS A 17 -10.69 -2.98 3.46
CA HIS A 17 -9.49 -3.47 4.14
C HIS A 17 -9.79 -4.57 5.17
N HIS A 18 -8.77 -5.33 5.55
CA HIS A 18 -8.90 -6.37 6.58
C HIS A 18 -9.22 -5.72 7.94
N ILE A 19 -10.17 -6.28 8.67
CA ILE A 19 -10.66 -5.71 9.94
C ILE A 19 -9.57 -5.51 11.01
N ASP A 20 -8.52 -6.33 11.00
CA ASP A 20 -7.40 -6.24 11.94
C ASP A 20 -6.24 -5.35 11.44
N THR A 21 -6.40 -4.61 10.35
CA THR A 21 -5.33 -3.80 9.74
C THR A 21 -4.71 -2.81 10.72
N ILE A 22 -5.52 -2.05 11.45
CA ILE A 22 -5.02 -1.05 12.40
C ILE A 22 -4.23 -1.72 13.53
N ASP A 23 -4.75 -2.80 14.12
CA ASP A 23 -4.08 -3.53 15.19
C ASP A 23 -2.76 -4.16 14.71
N PHE A 24 -2.76 -4.70 13.50
CA PHE A 24 -1.57 -5.27 12.87
C PHE A 24 -0.48 -4.22 12.65
N LEU A 25 -0.84 -3.08 12.09
CA LEU A 25 0.09 -1.97 11.85
C LEU A 25 0.57 -1.36 13.17
N ALA A 26 -0.28 -1.29 14.20
CA ALA A 26 0.12 -0.85 15.54
C ALA A 26 1.18 -1.76 16.15
N ALA A 27 1.02 -3.07 16.03
CA ALA A 27 2.01 -4.04 16.51
C ALA A 27 3.35 -3.94 15.77
N ILE A 28 3.31 -3.67 14.44
CA ILE A 28 4.51 -3.43 13.66
C ILE A 28 5.19 -2.13 14.10
N LYS A 29 4.41 -1.04 14.29
CA LYS A 29 4.93 0.22 14.80
C LYS A 29 5.63 0.05 16.14
N GLN A 30 5.02 -0.70 17.08
CA GLN A 30 5.61 -0.97 18.38
C GLN A 30 6.92 -1.75 18.28
N LYS A 31 6.97 -2.77 17.39
CA LYS A 31 8.12 -3.66 17.25
C LYS A 31 9.31 -3.00 16.53
N TYR A 32 9.05 -2.33 15.40
CA TYR A 32 10.09 -1.83 14.52
C TYR A 32 10.35 -0.34 14.64
N LYS A 33 9.47 0.41 15.34
CA LYS A 33 9.58 1.86 15.60
C LYS A 33 10.02 2.65 14.35
N PRO A 34 9.26 2.56 13.25
CA PRO A 34 9.65 3.19 11.98
C PRO A 34 9.78 4.71 12.14
N ASP A 35 10.86 5.28 11.63
CA ASP A 35 11.06 6.72 11.56
C ASP A 35 10.35 7.34 10.34
N THR A 36 9.99 6.50 9.38
CA THR A 36 9.34 6.88 8.13
C THR A 36 8.25 5.87 7.77
N VAL A 37 7.14 6.36 7.23
CA VAL A 37 6.06 5.52 6.69
C VAL A 37 5.84 5.89 5.24
N VAL A 38 5.84 4.88 4.38
CA VAL A 38 5.50 4.98 2.96
C VAL A 38 4.29 4.09 2.68
N ASN A 39 3.21 4.70 2.21
CA ASN A 39 2.04 4.00 1.71
C ASN A 39 2.15 3.91 0.18
N ILE A 40 2.18 2.71 -0.34
CA ILE A 40 2.41 2.45 -1.79
C ILE A 40 1.17 2.79 -2.65
N GLY A 41 0.10 3.27 -2.04
CA GLY A 41 -1.13 3.62 -2.73
C GLY A 41 -2.21 2.55 -2.66
N ASP A 42 -3.24 2.70 -3.45
CA ASP A 42 -4.52 1.98 -3.35
C ASP A 42 -5.05 1.98 -1.92
N GLU A 43 -4.91 3.15 -1.28
CA GLU A 43 -5.42 3.40 0.05
C GLU A 43 -6.95 3.38 0.07
N MET A 44 -7.58 3.91 -0.99
CA MET A 44 -9.03 3.94 -1.22
C MET A 44 -9.39 3.02 -2.39
N ASP A 45 -10.51 2.32 -2.32
CA ASP A 45 -10.92 1.37 -3.38
C ASP A 45 -11.65 2.04 -4.54
N TRP A 46 -12.60 2.93 -4.24
CA TRP A 46 -13.48 3.57 -5.23
C TRP A 46 -14.19 2.55 -6.14
N HIS A 47 -14.58 1.38 -5.60
CA HIS A 47 -15.17 0.29 -6.38
C HIS A 47 -16.38 0.75 -7.20
N SER A 48 -17.26 1.53 -6.58
CA SER A 48 -18.51 1.99 -7.17
C SER A 48 -18.34 2.94 -8.37
N ILE A 49 -17.16 3.56 -8.52
CA ILE A 49 -16.81 4.37 -9.69
C ILE A 49 -15.71 3.75 -10.55
N SER A 50 -15.39 2.48 -10.35
CA SER A 50 -14.42 1.74 -11.14
C SER A 50 -14.75 1.79 -12.64
N PHE A 51 -13.75 1.52 -13.48
CA PHE A 51 -13.96 1.28 -14.92
C PHE A 51 -14.42 -0.16 -15.21
N HIS A 52 -14.43 -1.01 -14.20
CA HIS A 52 -14.97 -2.37 -14.23
C HIS A 52 -16.40 -2.39 -13.67
N ASP A 53 -17.13 -3.46 -13.97
CA ASP A 53 -18.49 -3.65 -13.43
C ASP A 53 -18.46 -3.67 -11.90
N SER A 54 -19.34 -2.89 -11.28
CA SER A 54 -19.46 -2.83 -9.83
C SER A 54 -20.55 -3.80 -9.35
N HIS A 55 -20.29 -4.50 -8.25
CA HIS A 55 -21.30 -5.37 -7.64
C HIS A 55 -22.41 -4.52 -6.99
N PRO A 56 -23.70 -4.76 -7.29
CA PRO A 56 -24.82 -3.93 -6.81
C PRO A 56 -24.99 -3.94 -5.28
N GLY A 57 -24.45 -4.93 -4.58
CA GLY A 57 -24.45 -5.01 -3.12
C GLY A 57 -23.36 -4.20 -2.42
N LEU A 58 -22.53 -3.45 -3.16
CA LEU A 58 -21.49 -2.60 -2.61
C LEU A 58 -21.99 -1.17 -2.34
N TYR A 59 -21.20 -0.41 -1.58
CA TYR A 59 -21.55 0.95 -1.19
C TYR A 59 -21.69 1.88 -2.40
N SER A 60 -22.57 2.88 -2.31
CA SER A 60 -22.51 4.04 -3.23
C SER A 60 -21.22 4.83 -3.01
N PRO A 61 -20.74 5.64 -3.99
CA PRO A 61 -19.49 6.40 -3.87
C PRO A 61 -19.41 7.26 -2.61
N SER A 62 -20.52 7.92 -2.27
CA SER A 62 -20.59 8.77 -1.08
C SER A 62 -20.49 7.97 0.22
N HIS A 63 -21.19 6.84 0.28
CA HIS A 63 -21.17 5.98 1.47
C HIS A 63 -19.82 5.29 1.65
N GLU A 64 -19.23 4.83 0.55
CA GLU A 64 -17.87 4.26 0.51
C GLU A 64 -16.85 5.23 1.11
N LEU A 65 -16.87 6.50 0.67
CA LEU A 65 -16.00 7.54 1.21
C LEU A 65 -16.23 7.81 2.71
N GLN A 66 -17.50 7.86 3.14
CA GLN A 66 -17.84 8.07 4.56
C GLN A 66 -17.31 6.96 5.46
N VAL A 67 -17.42 5.70 5.03
CA VAL A 67 -16.93 4.55 5.78
C VAL A 67 -15.40 4.54 5.78
N ALA A 68 -14.77 4.78 4.63
CA ALA A 68 -13.32 4.83 4.50
C ALA A 68 -12.68 5.91 5.38
N ARG A 69 -13.31 7.08 5.52
CA ARG A 69 -12.82 8.17 6.40
C ARG A 69 -12.66 7.76 7.86
N LYS A 70 -13.46 6.83 8.36
CA LYS A 70 -13.30 6.30 9.73
C LYS A 70 -11.98 5.55 9.85
N PHE A 71 -11.68 4.69 8.88
CA PHE A 71 -10.42 3.97 8.83
C PHE A 71 -9.22 4.93 8.70
N PHE A 72 -9.29 5.93 7.82
CA PHE A 72 -8.21 6.91 7.65
C PHE A 72 -7.95 7.73 8.90
N LYS A 73 -8.99 8.08 9.67
CA LYS A 73 -8.84 8.73 10.97
C LYS A 73 -8.02 7.89 11.96
N ASP A 74 -8.26 6.58 12.00
CA ASP A 74 -7.53 5.70 12.90
C ASP A 74 -6.11 5.43 12.39
N LEU A 75 -5.93 5.32 11.08
CA LEU A 75 -4.61 5.19 10.46
C LEU A 75 -3.77 6.47 10.66
N GLU A 76 -4.38 7.66 10.57
CA GLU A 76 -3.71 8.94 10.82
C GLU A 76 -3.28 9.11 12.27
N LYS A 77 -4.12 8.71 13.25
CA LYS A 77 -3.70 8.68 14.67
C LYS A 77 -2.48 7.79 14.87
N LEU A 78 -2.44 6.67 14.16
CA LEU A 78 -1.31 5.75 14.24
C LEU A 78 -0.09 6.32 13.51
N PHE A 79 -0.28 6.92 12.33
CA PHE A 79 0.78 7.47 11.47
C PHE A 79 0.40 8.88 10.99
N PRO A 80 0.65 9.92 11.81
CA PRO A 80 0.27 11.29 11.47
C PRO A 80 1.07 11.90 10.31
N LYS A 81 2.18 11.25 9.94
CA LYS A 81 3.01 11.63 8.77
C LYS A 81 3.29 10.39 7.95
N GLN A 82 2.99 10.47 6.66
CA GLN A 82 3.37 9.44 5.68
C GLN A 82 3.46 10.01 4.26
N TYR A 83 4.30 9.38 3.46
CA TYR A 83 4.31 9.54 2.02
C TYR A 83 3.33 8.55 1.41
N VAL A 84 2.47 8.99 0.51
CA VAL A 84 1.50 8.13 -0.20
C VAL A 84 1.84 8.16 -1.68
N MET A 85 1.96 7.00 -2.30
CA MET A 85 2.20 6.94 -3.74
C MET A 85 0.88 7.08 -4.49
N ASP A 86 0.90 7.86 -5.56
CA ASP A 86 -0.23 7.90 -6.48
C ASP A 86 -0.47 6.52 -7.09
N SER A 87 -1.75 6.15 -7.26
CA SER A 87 -2.12 4.79 -7.60
C SER A 87 -3.35 4.74 -8.50
N ASN A 88 -3.62 3.59 -9.09
CA ASN A 88 -4.73 3.46 -10.02
C ASN A 88 -6.11 3.57 -9.33
N HIS A 89 -6.28 3.10 -8.10
CA HIS A 89 -7.51 3.33 -7.34
C HIS A 89 -7.52 4.71 -6.67
N GLY A 90 -6.43 5.12 -6.01
CA GLY A 90 -6.34 6.43 -5.36
C GLY A 90 -6.68 7.59 -6.30
N SER A 91 -6.14 7.57 -7.54
CA SER A 91 -6.38 8.61 -8.55
C SER A 91 -7.69 8.46 -9.35
N LEU A 92 -8.50 7.44 -9.07
CA LEU A 92 -9.66 7.07 -9.91
C LEU A 92 -10.68 8.22 -10.07
N VAL A 93 -10.95 8.98 -9.01
CA VAL A 93 -11.84 10.15 -9.05
C VAL A 93 -11.36 11.16 -10.07
N PHE A 94 -10.07 11.51 -10.05
CA PHE A 94 -9.46 12.48 -10.99
C PHE A 94 -9.42 11.93 -12.40
N ARG A 95 -9.08 10.67 -12.59
CA ARG A 95 -9.05 10.00 -13.90
C ARG A 95 -10.45 9.96 -14.55
N LYS A 96 -11.49 9.68 -13.76
CA LYS A 96 -12.88 9.73 -14.22
C LYS A 96 -13.27 11.16 -14.62
N ALA A 97 -12.95 12.13 -13.77
CA ALA A 97 -13.24 13.54 -14.05
C ALA A 97 -12.57 14.03 -15.33
N THR A 98 -11.28 13.77 -15.50
CA THR A 98 -10.53 14.11 -16.71
C THR A 98 -11.18 13.50 -17.97
N ARG A 99 -11.65 12.24 -17.87
CA ARG A 99 -12.35 11.59 -19.00
C ARG A 99 -13.63 12.32 -19.41
N TYR A 100 -14.28 13.02 -18.48
CA TYR A 100 -15.46 13.85 -18.74
C TYR A 100 -15.13 15.33 -18.94
N GLY A 101 -13.87 15.68 -19.17
CA GLY A 101 -13.43 17.06 -19.46
C GLY A 101 -13.40 17.99 -18.25
N LEU A 102 -13.45 17.44 -17.03
CA LEU A 102 -13.35 18.26 -15.82
C LEU A 102 -11.87 18.44 -15.43
N PRO A 103 -11.39 19.67 -15.27
CA PRO A 103 -10.00 19.93 -14.88
C PRO A 103 -9.77 19.55 -13.41
N HIS A 104 -8.52 19.16 -13.10
CA HIS A 104 -8.15 18.69 -11.76
C HIS A 104 -8.36 19.76 -10.67
N GLU A 105 -8.23 21.03 -11.03
CA GLU A 105 -8.32 22.19 -10.13
C GLU A 105 -9.69 22.38 -9.49
N VAL A 106 -10.75 21.81 -10.08
CA VAL A 106 -12.11 21.89 -9.50
C VAL A 106 -12.34 20.89 -8.36
N PHE A 107 -11.42 19.95 -8.16
CA PHE A 107 -11.54 18.94 -7.13
C PHE A 107 -10.80 19.32 -5.85
N LYS A 108 -11.30 18.79 -4.75
CA LYS A 108 -10.61 18.89 -3.46
C LYS A 108 -9.35 18.01 -3.47
N SER A 109 -8.32 18.46 -2.72
CA SER A 109 -7.11 17.63 -2.52
C SER A 109 -7.44 16.28 -1.88
N TYR A 110 -6.54 15.31 -2.04
CA TYR A 110 -6.63 14.01 -1.37
C TYR A 110 -6.84 14.15 0.14
N ASN A 111 -6.06 15.02 0.80
CA ASN A 111 -6.21 15.28 2.23
C ASN A 111 -7.65 15.65 2.60
N HIS A 112 -8.26 16.56 1.84
CA HIS A 112 -9.62 17.00 2.10
C HIS A 112 -10.64 15.88 1.81
N MET A 113 -10.46 15.17 0.70
CA MET A 113 -11.36 14.07 0.34
C MET A 113 -11.34 12.96 1.39
N LEU A 114 -10.15 12.53 1.82
CA LEU A 114 -10.01 11.43 2.77
C LEU A 114 -10.19 11.88 4.23
N GLY A 115 -10.19 13.18 4.51
CA GLY A 115 -10.36 13.75 5.85
C GLY A 115 -9.12 13.59 6.73
N VAL A 116 -7.93 13.66 6.13
CA VAL A 116 -6.62 13.55 6.81
C VAL A 116 -5.85 14.86 6.75
N GLY A 117 -4.92 15.04 7.67
CA GLY A 117 -4.13 16.26 7.79
C GLY A 117 -2.97 16.36 6.79
N LYS A 118 -2.31 17.52 6.80
CA LYS A 118 -1.20 17.87 5.89
C LYS A 118 0.08 17.02 6.11
N GLY A 119 0.11 16.18 7.11
CA GLY A 119 1.21 15.24 7.35
C GLY A 119 1.26 14.09 6.33
N TRP A 120 0.16 13.86 5.62
CA TRP A 120 0.10 12.92 4.50
C TRP A 120 0.37 13.68 3.20
N THR A 121 1.34 13.23 2.42
CA THR A 121 1.74 13.86 1.15
C THR A 121 1.72 12.84 0.02
N TRP A 122 1.07 13.18 -1.09
CA TRP A 122 0.98 12.33 -2.27
C TRP A 122 2.10 12.62 -3.25
N HIS A 123 2.65 11.56 -3.83
CA HIS A 123 3.78 11.60 -4.75
C HIS A 123 3.53 10.59 -5.88
N GLU A 124 3.85 10.97 -7.11
CA GLU A 124 3.83 10.04 -8.24
C GLU A 124 4.84 8.91 -8.03
N ASP A 125 6.06 9.28 -7.68
CA ASP A 125 7.18 8.42 -7.33
C ASP A 125 7.95 9.04 -6.17
N LEU A 126 8.65 8.22 -5.38
CA LEU A 126 9.45 8.69 -4.25
C LEU A 126 10.80 7.98 -4.19
N ILE A 127 11.87 8.74 -4.00
CA ILE A 127 13.20 8.18 -3.73
C ILE A 127 13.62 8.59 -2.33
N LEU A 128 13.89 7.61 -1.47
CA LEU A 128 14.46 7.84 -0.15
C LEU A 128 15.86 7.24 -0.08
N LYS A 129 16.68 7.78 0.82
CA LYS A 129 18.02 7.26 1.11
C LYS A 129 18.01 6.56 2.46
N ALA A 130 18.34 5.28 2.48
CA ALA A 130 18.45 4.48 3.69
C ALA A 130 19.72 4.82 4.49
N SER A 131 19.81 4.38 5.74
CA SER A 131 20.96 4.63 6.62
C SER A 131 22.27 4.06 6.08
N ASN A 132 22.23 2.93 5.37
CA ASN A 132 23.37 2.32 4.69
C ASN A 132 23.80 3.06 3.40
N GLY A 133 23.12 4.15 3.04
CA GLY A 133 23.44 4.96 1.86
C GLY A 133 22.71 4.54 0.57
N GLN A 134 22.07 3.39 0.52
CA GLN A 134 21.32 2.94 -0.66
C GLN A 134 20.13 3.84 -0.95
N LYS A 135 19.89 4.10 -2.24
CA LYS A 135 18.65 4.73 -2.73
C LYS A 135 17.57 3.67 -2.89
N ILE A 136 16.38 4.01 -2.43
CA ILE A 136 15.20 3.13 -2.53
C ILE A 136 14.13 3.89 -3.27
N TYR A 137 13.68 3.33 -4.39
CA TYR A 137 12.60 3.82 -5.22
C TYR A 137 11.27 3.20 -4.78
N PHE A 138 10.26 4.02 -4.56
CA PHE A 138 8.92 3.62 -4.19
C PHE A 138 7.96 4.03 -5.29
N CYS A 139 7.13 3.10 -5.75
CA CYS A 139 6.08 3.33 -6.72
C CYS A 139 4.90 2.38 -6.45
N HIS A 140 3.70 2.72 -6.95
CA HIS A 140 2.56 1.82 -6.74
C HIS A 140 2.75 0.49 -7.48
N GLY A 141 3.05 0.51 -8.77
CA GLY A 141 3.35 -0.67 -9.57
C GLY A 141 3.73 -0.29 -11.00
N LYS A 142 4.92 -0.71 -11.44
CA LYS A 142 5.42 -0.47 -12.82
C LYS A 142 5.39 -1.77 -13.65
N TYR A 143 5.95 -2.85 -13.11
CA TYR A 143 5.97 -4.18 -13.72
C TYR A 143 5.69 -5.24 -12.66
N LYS A 144 5.11 -6.39 -13.07
CA LYS A 144 4.88 -7.51 -12.15
C LYS A 144 6.17 -8.03 -11.53
N ASP A 145 7.28 -7.96 -12.23
CA ASP A 145 8.61 -8.28 -11.73
C ASP A 145 9.29 -7.03 -11.15
N VAL A 146 9.26 -6.90 -9.82
CA VAL A 146 9.85 -5.78 -9.10
C VAL A 146 11.37 -5.72 -9.22
N LEU A 147 12.04 -6.85 -9.40
CA LEU A 147 13.49 -6.87 -9.59
C LEU A 147 13.89 -6.23 -10.92
N LYS A 148 13.10 -6.43 -11.96
CA LYS A 148 13.29 -5.76 -13.24
C LYS A 148 13.19 -4.24 -13.10
N VAL A 149 12.27 -3.74 -12.26
CA VAL A 149 12.20 -2.30 -11.97
C VAL A 149 13.46 -1.82 -11.27
N ALA A 150 13.94 -2.56 -10.24
CA ALA A 150 15.17 -2.22 -9.53
C ALA A 150 16.38 -2.15 -10.47
N GLN A 151 16.52 -3.10 -11.38
CA GLN A 151 17.58 -3.13 -12.40
C GLN A 151 17.51 -1.95 -13.37
N GLN A 152 16.31 -1.62 -13.86
CA GLN A 152 16.11 -0.52 -14.82
C GLN A 152 16.39 0.86 -14.21
N TYR A 153 16.03 1.05 -12.94
CA TYR A 153 16.25 2.31 -12.25
C TYR A 153 17.62 2.39 -11.56
N GLY A 154 18.38 1.29 -11.48
CA GLY A 154 19.66 1.23 -10.75
C GLY A 154 19.48 1.55 -9.26
N MET A 155 18.37 1.14 -8.66
CA MET A 155 18.01 1.42 -7.27
C MET A 155 17.23 0.26 -6.67
N CYS A 156 17.39 0.01 -5.35
CA CYS A 156 16.48 -0.86 -4.65
C CYS A 156 15.05 -0.36 -4.85
N THR A 157 14.07 -1.26 -5.03
CA THR A 157 12.70 -0.87 -5.39
C THR A 157 11.66 -1.54 -4.51
N VAL A 158 10.63 -0.78 -4.15
CA VAL A 158 9.44 -1.28 -3.43
C VAL A 158 8.20 -0.92 -4.22
N GLN A 159 7.32 -1.91 -4.41
CA GLN A 159 6.01 -1.68 -5.02
C GLN A 159 4.91 -2.56 -4.41
N GLY A 160 3.65 -2.17 -4.63
CA GLY A 160 2.42 -2.89 -4.29
C GLY A 160 1.68 -3.38 -5.54
N HIS A 161 0.37 -3.08 -5.66
CA HIS A 161 -0.50 -3.31 -6.79
C HIS A 161 -0.77 -4.80 -7.12
N TYR A 162 0.25 -5.63 -7.16
CA TYR A 162 0.14 -7.05 -7.52
C TYR A 162 -0.12 -7.89 -6.28
N HIS A 163 -1.36 -7.91 -5.78
CA HIS A 163 -1.77 -8.50 -4.49
C HIS A 163 -1.32 -9.94 -4.28
N THR A 164 -1.15 -10.72 -5.37
CA THR A 164 -0.70 -12.11 -5.32
C THR A 164 0.83 -12.26 -5.26
N CYS A 165 1.55 -11.14 -5.37
CA CYS A 165 3.01 -11.12 -5.32
C CYS A 165 3.47 -10.63 -3.94
N TYR A 166 4.24 -11.47 -3.24
CA TYR A 166 4.75 -11.17 -1.91
C TYR A 166 6.14 -11.78 -1.77
N LYS A 167 7.16 -11.02 -2.18
CA LYS A 167 8.52 -11.55 -2.30
C LYS A 167 9.58 -10.46 -2.20
N ILE A 168 10.81 -10.88 -1.94
CA ILE A 168 12.03 -10.09 -2.05
C ILE A 168 12.97 -10.86 -2.97
N ASP A 169 13.39 -10.22 -4.05
CA ASP A 169 14.37 -10.76 -4.97
C ASP A 169 15.64 -9.90 -4.92
N TYR A 170 16.79 -10.52 -5.06
CA TYR A 170 18.10 -9.86 -5.04
C TYR A 170 18.80 -10.01 -6.38
N TRP A 171 19.58 -9.01 -6.73
CA TRP A 171 20.46 -9.00 -7.87
C TRP A 171 21.75 -8.25 -7.54
N SER A 172 22.87 -8.80 -7.94
CA SER A 172 24.20 -8.23 -7.69
C SER A 172 24.98 -8.06 -8.98
N ASN A 173 25.68 -6.96 -9.07
CA ASN A 173 26.71 -6.70 -10.10
C ASN A 173 28.05 -6.35 -9.40
N PRO A 174 29.14 -6.12 -10.12
CA PRO A 174 30.43 -5.80 -9.50
C PRO A 174 30.43 -4.57 -8.57
N ASN A 175 29.46 -3.67 -8.71
CA ASN A 175 29.44 -2.40 -7.99
C ASN A 175 28.47 -2.38 -6.81
N GLU A 176 27.36 -3.15 -6.89
CA GLU A 176 26.27 -3.02 -5.91
C GLU A 176 25.39 -4.28 -5.81
N LEU A 177 24.74 -4.39 -4.67
CA LEU A 177 23.63 -5.33 -4.43
C LEU A 177 22.32 -4.54 -4.45
N LEU A 178 21.44 -4.87 -5.40
CA LEU A 178 20.08 -4.37 -5.49
C LEU A 178 19.08 -5.40 -5.00
N TRP A 179 17.94 -4.92 -4.56
CA TRP A 179 16.79 -5.77 -4.25
C TRP A 179 15.48 -5.13 -4.72
N GLY A 180 14.52 -5.98 -5.04
CA GLY A 180 13.13 -5.60 -5.29
C GLY A 180 12.21 -6.25 -4.26
N MET A 181 11.34 -5.45 -3.61
CA MET A 181 10.36 -5.92 -2.64
C MET A 181 8.93 -5.68 -3.13
N GLN A 182 8.15 -6.75 -3.20
CA GLN A 182 6.73 -6.73 -3.48
C GLN A 182 5.96 -6.98 -2.18
N VAL A 183 5.13 -6.03 -1.73
CA VAL A 183 4.62 -6.01 -0.34
C VAL A 183 3.20 -6.58 -0.14
N GLY A 184 2.56 -7.13 -1.18
CA GLY A 184 1.20 -7.67 -1.04
C GLY A 184 0.16 -6.59 -0.80
N CYS A 185 -0.84 -6.88 0.04
CA CYS A 185 -1.97 -5.99 0.30
C CYS A 185 -2.51 -6.12 1.73
N LEU A 186 -3.48 -5.27 2.09
CA LEU A 186 -4.18 -5.32 3.38
C LEU A 186 -5.71 -5.45 3.22
N ILE A 187 -6.16 -6.09 2.14
CA ILE A 187 -7.58 -6.24 1.80
C ILE A 187 -8.30 -7.29 2.65
N ASN A 188 -9.61 -7.15 2.76
CA ASN A 188 -10.49 -8.24 3.22
C ASN A 188 -10.86 -9.14 2.04
N MET A 189 -10.20 -10.28 1.89
CA MET A 189 -10.44 -11.23 0.80
C MET A 189 -11.88 -11.77 0.71
N LYS A 190 -12.68 -11.60 1.76
CA LYS A 190 -14.09 -12.01 1.79
C LYS A 190 -15.04 -10.92 1.31
N SER A 191 -14.55 -9.71 1.07
CA SER A 191 -15.37 -8.61 0.54
C SER A 191 -15.84 -8.89 -0.88
N LEU A 192 -17.07 -8.49 -1.19
CA LEU A 192 -17.65 -8.53 -2.54
C LEU A 192 -16.82 -7.73 -3.55
N ALA A 193 -16.11 -6.69 -3.10
CA ALA A 193 -15.20 -5.91 -3.95
C ALA A 193 -14.10 -6.76 -4.60
N PHE A 194 -13.74 -7.89 -3.99
CA PHE A 194 -12.69 -8.80 -4.48
C PHE A 194 -13.23 -10.16 -4.92
N GLU A 195 -14.52 -10.25 -5.23
CA GLU A 195 -15.17 -11.50 -5.63
C GLU A 195 -14.57 -12.10 -6.90
N TYR A 196 -14.09 -11.28 -7.82
CA TYR A 196 -13.38 -11.70 -9.03
C TYR A 196 -12.13 -12.57 -8.73
N ASN A 197 -11.53 -12.42 -7.55
CA ASN A 197 -10.39 -13.23 -7.12
C ASN A 197 -10.78 -14.68 -6.75
N LYS A 198 -12.06 -14.98 -6.53
CA LYS A 198 -12.51 -16.33 -6.13
C LYS A 198 -12.21 -17.40 -7.17
N LEU A 199 -12.20 -17.05 -8.44
CA LEU A 199 -11.91 -17.96 -9.54
C LEU A 199 -10.41 -18.10 -9.86
N GLN A 200 -9.56 -17.23 -9.29
CA GLN A 200 -8.13 -17.28 -9.52
C GLN A 200 -7.46 -18.35 -8.63
N LYS A 201 -6.50 -19.11 -9.20
CA LYS A 201 -5.71 -20.09 -8.43
C LYS A 201 -4.80 -19.41 -7.42
N SER A 202 -4.17 -18.28 -7.78
CA SER A 202 -3.36 -17.47 -6.88
C SER A 202 -4.24 -16.57 -6.02
N ARG A 203 -3.98 -16.52 -4.73
CA ARG A 203 -4.72 -15.67 -3.77
C ARG A 203 -3.88 -14.46 -3.36
N PRO A 204 -4.51 -13.32 -3.04
CA PRO A 204 -3.82 -12.20 -2.42
C PRO A 204 -3.08 -12.60 -1.14
N VAL A 205 -1.90 -12.04 -0.94
CA VAL A 205 -1.14 -12.24 0.29
C VAL A 205 -1.30 -11.01 1.16
N ILE A 206 -1.87 -11.20 2.37
CA ILE A 206 -2.08 -10.11 3.31
C ILE A 206 -0.80 -9.90 4.11
N GLY A 207 -0.29 -8.69 4.06
CA GLY A 207 0.94 -8.35 4.76
C GLY A 207 1.45 -6.97 4.42
N THR A 208 2.64 -6.66 4.89
CA THR A 208 3.32 -5.40 4.71
C THR A 208 4.83 -5.61 4.67
N GLY A 209 5.60 -4.55 4.49
CA GLY A 209 7.05 -4.59 4.51
C GLY A 209 7.65 -3.62 5.53
N VAL A 210 8.86 -3.91 5.99
CA VAL A 210 9.73 -2.96 6.68
C VAL A 210 11.11 -2.98 6.04
N ILE A 211 11.79 -1.86 6.10
CA ILE A 211 13.19 -1.76 5.66
C ILE A 211 13.98 -1.29 6.87
N ILE A 212 14.95 -2.08 7.28
CA ILE A 212 15.81 -1.80 8.43
C ILE A 212 17.23 -1.63 7.94
N ASP A 213 17.82 -0.48 8.17
CA ASP A 213 19.20 -0.14 7.74
C ASP A 213 19.46 -0.49 6.25
N GLY A 214 18.45 -0.23 5.40
CA GLY A 214 18.50 -0.48 3.96
C GLY A 214 18.18 -1.91 3.53
N LEU A 215 17.92 -2.84 4.46
CA LEU A 215 17.57 -4.23 4.14
C LEU A 215 16.05 -4.45 4.23
N PRO A 216 15.43 -5.07 3.21
CA PRO A 216 14.00 -5.29 3.16
C PRO A 216 13.60 -6.51 3.98
N LYS A 217 12.39 -6.45 4.56
CA LYS A 217 11.78 -7.54 5.28
C LYS A 217 10.27 -7.55 5.09
N LEU A 218 9.71 -8.69 4.76
CA LEU A 218 8.26 -8.89 4.65
C LEU A 218 7.66 -9.34 5.99
N ILE A 219 6.49 -8.80 6.32
CA ILE A 219 5.74 -9.10 7.55
C ILE A 219 4.33 -9.58 7.15
N PRO A 220 4.10 -10.90 7.03
CA PRO A 220 2.80 -11.43 6.70
C PRO A 220 1.82 -11.28 7.86
N MET A 221 0.57 -10.97 7.55
CA MET A 221 -0.55 -11.06 8.49
C MET A 221 -1.08 -12.49 8.50
N VAL A 222 -0.60 -13.30 9.43
CA VAL A 222 -1.04 -14.70 9.54
C VAL A 222 -2.43 -14.78 10.16
N LEU A 223 -3.39 -15.32 9.42
CA LEU A 223 -4.78 -15.44 9.85
C LEU A 223 -5.03 -16.81 10.52
N LYS A 224 -5.96 -16.81 11.47
CA LYS A 224 -6.58 -18.01 12.04
C LYS A 224 -7.69 -18.51 11.11
N ASP A 225 -8.25 -19.69 11.39
CA ASP A 225 -9.36 -20.29 10.61
C ASP A 225 -10.61 -19.40 10.54
N ASN A 226 -10.86 -18.60 11.58
CA ASN A 226 -11.95 -17.62 11.59
C ASN A 226 -11.67 -16.36 10.74
N GLY A 227 -10.52 -16.27 10.08
CA GLY A 227 -10.12 -15.15 9.24
C GLY A 227 -9.59 -13.93 10.00
N ARG A 228 -9.41 -14.03 11.34
CA ARG A 228 -8.82 -12.95 12.15
C ARG A 228 -7.31 -13.12 12.27
N TRP A 229 -6.60 -12.01 12.37
CA TRP A 229 -5.16 -12.03 12.62
C TRP A 229 -4.82 -12.77 13.93
N ASN A 230 -3.76 -13.57 13.92
CA ASN A 230 -3.33 -14.36 15.07
C ASN A 230 -2.65 -13.54 16.19
N ARG A 231 -2.55 -12.22 16.05
CA ARG A 231 -1.91 -11.26 16.97
C ARG A 231 -0.39 -11.46 17.14
N LYS A 232 0.25 -12.21 16.26
CA LYS A 232 1.71 -12.42 16.33
C LYS A 232 2.39 -11.77 15.12
N ILE A 233 3.41 -10.97 15.39
CA ILE A 233 4.39 -10.55 14.38
C ILE A 233 5.46 -11.63 14.35
N THR A 234 5.19 -12.69 13.58
CA THR A 234 6.11 -13.83 13.50
C THR A 234 7.32 -13.48 12.64
N GLN A 235 8.50 -13.79 13.17
CA GLN A 235 9.71 -14.00 12.39
C GLN A 235 9.88 -15.52 12.34
N ARG A 236 9.61 -16.15 11.21
CA ARG A 236 10.26 -17.42 10.91
C ARG A 236 11.45 -17.07 10.03
N TYR A 237 12.63 -17.35 10.54
CA TYR A 237 13.87 -17.35 9.79
C TYR A 237 13.87 -18.58 8.88
#